data_09f1aa35cde70a5f5c5cfce31d54c58a
#
_entry.id   09f1aa35cde70a5f5c5cfce31d54c58a
#
_cell.length_a   1.000
_cell.length_b   1.000
_cell.length_c   1.000
_cell.angle_alpha   90.00
_cell.angle_beta   90.00
_cell.angle_gamma   90.00
#
_symmetry.space_group_name_H-M   'P 1'
#
loop_
_entity.id
_entity.type
_entity.pdbx_description
1 polymer ?
#
loop_
_entity_poly.entity_id
_entity_poly.type
_entity_poly.pdbx_seq_one_letter_code
_entity_poly.pdbx_strand_id
1 'polypeptide(L)'
;MIQKLFLIVFIFPLYLYAQNKISYKVYYDPNLEQNGLKVQVDYKGKNASEITDFYYSNENWGEKDLFKTVILPQEDNPGIRFEVKPEKDELKVHHQNTHKVSFTYRIKQDFKDPGYNVFNRPRIKDHFFHVLGKSLFMVPSSFTKAPDDQEFEFSIEWIGFPEHFKIHNTFASQIRKQKIRTVLWEGFYNSLFVGGDYRIYDFKVHDKPVYFAIRDQWNNGFSDDFLFSNLKKAVQSQRDFWKDYDKDYFTVTMTPTVSQNDSLFKGYSTTGSAIKNAFIIQGTNNPFNNKSSYLYLLYHEMMHDWIGTTISNKHEELNYWFSEGFTDYYTYKNRLRSKDITFQEWEKLINEEVIRNHWKNPQRNIPNYKIKDDFWKSRNTEKVPYRRGAVFAFWLDNQILFKSHYKKSLDDLMQELLKMCTEKKLKFTDELFLELAQKYLDKDISYFFQKHILSGEDIDLINEKWIKGFQFKIRDEIPQLQAEQSAESQYILR
;
A
#
# COMPACT_ATOMS: atom_id res chain seq x y z
N MET A 1 -12.12 -11.61 70.85
CA MET A 1 -12.19 -10.70 69.69
C MET A 1 -11.73 -11.48 68.44
N ILE A 2 -12.68 -11.98 67.65
CA ILE A 2 -12.40 -12.84 66.50
C ILE A 2 -12.46 -11.95 65.27
N GLN A 3 -11.29 -11.68 64.63
CA GLN A 3 -11.19 -10.97 63.35
C GLN A 3 -11.67 -11.92 62.23
N LYS A 4 -12.79 -11.57 61.62
CA LYS A 4 -13.25 -12.21 60.37
C LYS A 4 -12.45 -11.65 59.20
N LEU A 5 -11.59 -12.49 58.61
CA LEU A 5 -10.90 -12.25 57.40
C LEU A 5 -11.90 -12.42 56.20
N PHE A 6 -12.27 -11.29 55.55
CA PHE A 6 -13.06 -11.35 54.31
C PHE A 6 -12.10 -11.61 53.15
N LEU A 7 -12.16 -12.83 52.61
CA LEU A 7 -11.48 -13.19 51.37
C LEU A 7 -12.30 -12.62 50.17
N ILE A 8 -11.87 -11.52 49.62
CA ILE A 8 -12.45 -10.98 48.36
C ILE A 8 -11.86 -11.81 47.22
N VAL A 9 -12.61 -12.79 46.75
CA VAL A 9 -12.30 -13.52 45.52
C VAL A 9 -12.63 -12.57 44.33
N PHE A 10 -11.61 -11.98 43.74
CA PHE A 10 -11.74 -11.32 42.43
C PHE A 10 -12.01 -12.40 41.38
N ILE A 11 -13.27 -12.62 41.06
CA ILE A 11 -13.68 -13.36 39.86
C ILE A 11 -13.38 -12.40 38.69
N PHE A 12 -12.18 -12.53 38.12
CA PHE A 12 -11.95 -12.01 36.81
C PHE A 12 -12.92 -12.73 35.87
N PRO A 13 -13.83 -12.05 35.17
CA PRO A 13 -14.56 -12.69 34.10
C PRO A 13 -13.51 -13.18 33.10
N LEU A 14 -13.28 -14.46 33.02
CA LEU A 14 -12.72 -15.10 31.86
C LEU A 14 -13.69 -14.79 30.71
N TYR A 15 -13.49 -13.65 30.06
CA TYR A 15 -14.04 -13.42 28.74
C TYR A 15 -13.50 -14.56 27.90
N LEU A 16 -14.31 -15.55 27.68
CA LEU A 16 -14.16 -16.52 26.60
C LEU A 16 -14.14 -15.66 25.31
N TYR A 17 -12.95 -15.26 24.92
CA TYR A 17 -12.71 -14.68 23.59
C TYR A 17 -13.25 -15.71 22.60
N ALA A 18 -14.44 -15.43 22.08
CA ALA A 18 -15.00 -16.18 20.98
C ALA A 18 -13.95 -16.09 19.86
N GLN A 19 -13.33 -17.23 19.60
CA GLN A 19 -12.09 -17.29 18.84
C GLN A 19 -12.40 -16.96 17.39
N ASN A 20 -12.13 -15.73 16.95
CA ASN A 20 -12.10 -15.35 15.54
C ASN A 20 -10.86 -16.01 14.90
N LYS A 21 -10.93 -17.35 14.76
CA LYS A 21 -9.85 -18.17 14.26
C LYS A 21 -10.29 -18.92 13.02
N ILE A 22 -9.42 -18.94 12.05
CA ILE A 22 -9.57 -19.72 10.83
C ILE A 22 -8.23 -20.33 10.43
N SER A 23 -8.25 -21.50 9.83
CA SER A 23 -7.04 -22.20 9.39
C SER A 23 -7.12 -22.51 7.90
N TYR A 24 -5.99 -22.35 7.23
CA TYR A 24 -5.82 -22.65 5.82
C TYR A 24 -4.67 -23.63 5.63
N LYS A 25 -4.86 -24.56 4.69
CA LYS A 25 -3.78 -25.38 4.14
C LYS A 25 -3.68 -25.09 2.67
N VAL A 26 -2.50 -24.68 2.21
CA VAL A 26 -2.23 -24.42 0.79
C VAL A 26 -1.34 -25.52 0.26
N TYR A 27 -1.78 -26.21 -0.78
CA TYR A 27 -1.11 -27.38 -1.29
C TYR A 27 -0.32 -27.06 -2.57
N TYR A 28 0.89 -27.60 -2.62
CA TYR A 28 1.69 -27.59 -3.85
C TYR A 28 1.12 -28.52 -4.91
N ASP A 29 1.20 -28.07 -6.14
CA ASP A 29 0.95 -28.88 -7.34
C ASP A 29 2.06 -28.57 -8.34
N PRO A 30 2.75 -29.56 -8.94
CA PRO A 30 3.79 -29.31 -9.93
C PRO A 30 3.26 -28.62 -11.21
N ASN A 31 1.94 -28.68 -11.45
CA ASN A 31 1.25 -28.05 -12.57
C ASN A 31 0.37 -26.90 -12.06
N LEU A 32 0.93 -25.97 -11.29
CA LEU A 32 0.19 -24.84 -10.69
C LEU A 32 -0.54 -23.98 -11.72
N GLU A 33 0.06 -23.75 -12.89
CA GLU A 33 -0.57 -22.98 -13.97
C GLU A 33 -1.85 -23.64 -14.48
N GLN A 34 -1.87 -24.95 -14.60
CA GLN A 34 -3.04 -25.71 -15.03
C GLN A 34 -4.05 -25.88 -13.90
N ASN A 35 -3.62 -26.24 -12.68
CA ASN A 35 -4.47 -26.70 -11.61
C ASN A 35 -4.81 -25.60 -10.59
N GLY A 36 -4.02 -24.51 -10.55
CA GLY A 36 -4.15 -23.44 -9.54
C GLY A 36 -3.64 -23.84 -8.15
N LEU A 37 -3.62 -22.89 -7.24
CA LEU A 37 -3.32 -23.11 -5.82
C LEU A 37 -4.54 -23.71 -5.12
N LYS A 38 -4.42 -24.95 -4.62
CA LYS A 38 -5.46 -25.60 -3.83
C LYS A 38 -5.41 -25.11 -2.39
N VAL A 39 -6.52 -24.58 -1.89
CA VAL A 39 -6.67 -24.07 -0.52
C VAL A 39 -7.77 -24.86 0.20
N GLN A 40 -7.44 -25.45 1.31
CA GLN A 40 -8.40 -26.01 2.26
C GLN A 40 -8.66 -25.02 3.38
N VAL A 41 -9.92 -24.76 3.68
CA VAL A 41 -10.38 -23.93 4.79
C VAL A 41 -10.90 -24.83 5.90
N ASP A 42 -10.45 -24.61 7.13
CA ASP A 42 -11.02 -25.22 8.34
C ASP A 42 -11.47 -24.08 9.27
N TYR A 43 -12.78 -23.96 9.48
CA TYR A 43 -13.39 -22.91 10.30
C TYR A 43 -14.32 -23.51 11.36
N LYS A 44 -14.31 -22.92 12.56
CA LYS A 44 -15.24 -23.26 13.64
C LYS A 44 -16.05 -22.02 14.03
N GLY A 45 -17.33 -22.01 13.66
CA GLY A 45 -18.29 -20.97 14.03
C GLY A 45 -18.71 -21.05 15.51
N LYS A 46 -19.36 -19.99 15.99
CA LYS A 46 -19.91 -19.94 17.37
C LYS A 46 -21.04 -20.94 17.56
N ASN A 47 -21.95 -21.03 16.62
CA ASN A 47 -23.15 -21.83 16.63
C ASN A 47 -23.10 -22.90 15.54
N ALA A 48 -23.81 -24.01 15.75
CA ALA A 48 -24.10 -24.97 14.70
C ALA A 48 -24.97 -24.31 13.63
N SER A 49 -24.68 -24.59 12.37
CA SER A 49 -25.39 -24.07 11.21
C SER A 49 -25.35 -25.07 10.06
N GLU A 50 -26.29 -25.00 9.17
CA GLU A 50 -26.30 -25.71 7.88
C GLU A 50 -25.71 -24.87 6.74
N ILE A 51 -25.48 -23.55 7.00
CA ILE A 51 -24.91 -22.62 6.04
C ILE A 51 -23.88 -21.76 6.76
N THR A 52 -22.72 -21.62 6.18
CA THR A 52 -21.71 -20.64 6.59
C THR A 52 -21.38 -19.75 5.41
N ASP A 53 -21.47 -18.42 5.63
CA ASP A 53 -21.17 -17.42 4.62
C ASP A 53 -19.70 -17.02 4.72
N PHE A 54 -19.03 -16.98 3.57
CA PHE A 54 -17.65 -16.52 3.43
C PHE A 54 -17.62 -15.30 2.53
N TYR A 55 -16.81 -14.33 2.91
CA TYR A 55 -16.51 -13.14 2.14
C TYR A 55 -15.32 -13.40 1.22
N TYR A 56 -15.44 -12.99 -0.05
CA TYR A 56 -14.39 -12.94 -1.05
C TYR A 56 -14.67 -11.76 -1.98
N SER A 57 -13.78 -10.77 -2.01
CA SER A 57 -13.99 -9.56 -2.81
C SER A 57 -14.01 -9.86 -4.30
N ASN A 58 -15.08 -9.44 -4.97
CA ASN A 58 -15.20 -9.57 -6.42
C ASN A 58 -14.58 -8.39 -7.19
N GLU A 59 -14.14 -7.37 -6.47
CA GLU A 59 -13.42 -6.22 -7.02
C GLU A 59 -12.19 -5.90 -6.15
N ASN A 60 -11.10 -5.51 -6.80
CA ASN A 60 -9.88 -5.11 -6.14
C ASN A 60 -9.18 -3.99 -6.91
N TRP A 61 -9.18 -2.77 -6.34
CA TRP A 61 -8.52 -1.59 -6.91
C TRP A 61 -8.79 -1.42 -8.41
N GLY A 62 -10.08 -1.44 -8.79
CA GLY A 62 -10.55 -1.27 -10.16
C GLY A 62 -10.58 -2.54 -11.03
N GLU A 63 -9.99 -3.65 -10.59
CA GLU A 63 -10.11 -4.94 -11.27
C GLU A 63 -11.33 -5.72 -10.77
N LYS A 64 -12.25 -6.08 -11.68
CA LYS A 64 -13.56 -6.67 -11.38
C LYS A 64 -13.62 -8.16 -11.70
N ASP A 65 -14.70 -8.80 -11.26
CA ASP A 65 -15.00 -10.23 -11.54
C ASP A 65 -13.96 -11.20 -10.99
N LEU A 66 -13.42 -10.94 -9.80
CA LEU A 66 -12.38 -11.78 -9.21
C LEU A 66 -12.87 -13.19 -8.85
N PHE A 67 -14.18 -13.42 -8.68
CA PHE A 67 -14.71 -14.77 -8.53
C PHE A 67 -14.42 -15.70 -9.72
N LYS A 68 -14.07 -15.16 -10.90
CA LYS A 68 -13.62 -15.97 -12.05
C LYS A 68 -12.30 -16.71 -11.78
N THR A 69 -11.52 -16.24 -10.82
CA THR A 69 -10.27 -16.91 -10.38
C THR A 69 -10.52 -18.11 -9.47
N VAL A 70 -11.75 -18.24 -8.92
CA VAL A 70 -12.12 -19.27 -7.93
C VAL A 70 -12.70 -20.49 -8.64
N ILE A 71 -12.17 -21.67 -8.35
CA ILE A 71 -12.71 -22.96 -8.77
C ILE A 71 -13.15 -23.72 -7.53
N LEU A 72 -14.37 -24.25 -7.55
CA LEU A 72 -15.02 -24.99 -6.47
C LEU A 72 -15.25 -26.45 -6.92
N PRO A 73 -14.22 -27.32 -6.89
CA PRO A 73 -14.35 -28.70 -7.37
C PRO A 73 -15.24 -29.51 -6.43
N GLN A 74 -16.32 -30.10 -6.95
CA GLN A 74 -17.28 -30.88 -6.15
C GLN A 74 -16.67 -32.19 -5.64
N GLU A 75 -15.76 -32.77 -6.40
CA GLU A 75 -15.02 -33.98 -6.04
C GLU A 75 -14.14 -33.82 -4.80
N ASP A 76 -13.60 -32.61 -4.58
CA ASP A 76 -12.83 -32.28 -3.37
C ASP A 76 -13.72 -31.95 -2.16
N ASN A 77 -15.06 -31.86 -2.33
CA ASN A 77 -16.00 -31.35 -1.33
C ASN A 77 -17.25 -32.24 -1.18
N PRO A 78 -17.11 -33.52 -0.80
CA PRO A 78 -18.26 -34.41 -0.62
C PRO A 78 -19.20 -33.89 0.48
N GLY A 79 -20.49 -33.81 0.16
CA GLY A 79 -21.52 -33.32 1.11
C GLY A 79 -21.56 -31.79 1.29
N ILE A 80 -20.78 -31.05 0.55
CA ILE A 80 -20.80 -29.57 0.51
C ILE A 80 -21.47 -29.11 -0.78
N ARG A 81 -22.34 -28.09 -0.69
CA ARG A 81 -22.89 -27.37 -1.86
C ARG A 81 -22.53 -25.91 -1.75
N PHE A 82 -22.09 -25.35 -2.85
CA PHE A 82 -21.70 -23.95 -2.97
C PHE A 82 -22.77 -23.11 -3.66
N GLU A 83 -22.99 -21.89 -3.17
CA GLU A 83 -23.79 -20.85 -3.83
C GLU A 83 -22.97 -19.56 -3.88
N VAL A 84 -22.51 -19.18 -5.07
CA VAL A 84 -21.67 -18.00 -5.30
C VAL A 84 -22.55 -16.80 -5.59
N LYS A 85 -22.29 -15.68 -4.89
CA LYS A 85 -22.99 -14.38 -5.04
C LYS A 85 -21.98 -13.26 -5.26
N PRO A 86 -21.44 -13.12 -6.48
CA PRO A 86 -20.40 -12.14 -6.76
C PRO A 86 -20.83 -10.70 -6.49
N GLU A 87 -22.09 -10.39 -6.71
CA GLU A 87 -22.70 -9.07 -6.46
C GLU A 87 -22.75 -8.68 -4.98
N LYS A 88 -22.48 -9.63 -4.08
CA LYS A 88 -22.44 -9.46 -2.61
C LYS A 88 -21.07 -9.78 -2.01
N ASP A 89 -20.08 -10.07 -2.84
CA ASP A 89 -18.77 -10.56 -2.38
C ASP A 89 -18.89 -11.81 -1.49
N GLU A 90 -19.84 -12.71 -1.78
CA GLU A 90 -20.25 -13.79 -0.87
C GLU A 90 -20.18 -15.17 -1.52
N LEU A 91 -19.63 -16.13 -0.79
CA LEU A 91 -19.78 -17.56 -1.04
C LEU A 91 -20.56 -18.19 0.12
N LYS A 92 -21.74 -18.76 -0.16
CA LYS A 92 -22.47 -19.60 0.79
C LYS A 92 -22.02 -21.04 0.69
N VAL A 93 -21.60 -21.59 1.81
CA VAL A 93 -21.21 -22.99 1.94
C VAL A 93 -22.30 -23.73 2.71
N HIS A 94 -23.05 -24.60 2.02
CA HIS A 94 -24.08 -25.45 2.62
C HIS A 94 -23.41 -26.75 3.06
N HIS A 95 -23.62 -27.14 4.33
CA HIS A 95 -23.00 -28.29 4.95
C HIS A 95 -23.92 -28.91 6.00
N GLN A 96 -23.52 -30.01 6.65
CA GLN A 96 -24.28 -30.61 7.76
C GLN A 96 -24.40 -29.59 8.91
N ASN A 97 -25.48 -29.70 9.70
CA ASN A 97 -25.69 -28.85 10.88
C ASN A 97 -24.58 -29.09 11.92
N THR A 98 -23.56 -28.27 11.90
CA THR A 98 -22.36 -28.38 12.74
C THR A 98 -21.73 -27.02 12.99
N HIS A 99 -20.91 -26.95 14.06
CA HIS A 99 -20.05 -25.79 14.33
C HIS A 99 -18.82 -25.73 13.41
N LYS A 100 -18.49 -26.82 12.73
CA LYS A 100 -17.26 -26.92 11.94
C LYS A 100 -17.61 -27.03 10.47
N VAL A 101 -16.97 -26.23 9.65
CA VAL A 101 -17.00 -26.36 8.20
C VAL A 101 -15.57 -26.53 7.69
N SER A 102 -15.38 -27.51 6.82
CA SER A 102 -14.14 -27.72 6.10
C SER A 102 -14.48 -27.89 4.62
N PHE A 103 -13.84 -27.10 3.77
CA PHE A 103 -14.02 -27.19 2.34
C PHE A 103 -12.74 -26.79 1.61
N THR A 104 -12.69 -27.12 0.32
CA THR A 104 -11.54 -26.89 -0.54
C THR A 104 -11.98 -26.09 -1.77
N TYR A 105 -11.14 -25.15 -2.17
CA TYR A 105 -11.24 -24.43 -3.44
C TYR A 105 -9.86 -24.28 -4.06
N ARG A 106 -9.84 -23.82 -5.32
CA ARG A 106 -8.59 -23.50 -6.02
C ARG A 106 -8.62 -22.06 -6.49
N ILE A 107 -7.47 -21.40 -6.44
CA ILE A 107 -7.26 -20.08 -7.04
C ILE A 107 -6.42 -20.25 -8.27
N LYS A 108 -6.88 -19.70 -9.39
CA LYS A 108 -6.24 -19.84 -10.71
C LYS A 108 -6.06 -18.46 -11.36
N GLN A 109 -4.99 -18.31 -12.14
CA GLN A 109 -4.84 -17.17 -13.04
C GLN A 109 -5.93 -17.21 -14.11
N ASP A 110 -6.66 -16.11 -14.33
CA ASP A 110 -7.77 -16.00 -15.27
C ASP A 110 -7.50 -15.07 -16.46
N PHE A 111 -6.26 -14.64 -16.61
CA PHE A 111 -5.81 -13.82 -17.73
C PHE A 111 -4.65 -14.49 -18.48
N LYS A 112 -4.45 -14.04 -19.74
CA LYS A 112 -3.34 -14.51 -20.58
C LYS A 112 -2.10 -13.64 -20.37
N ASP A 113 -0.92 -14.26 -20.40
CA ASP A 113 0.34 -13.54 -20.44
C ASP A 113 0.61 -12.92 -21.82
N PRO A 114 1.37 -11.82 -21.87
CA PRO A 114 1.90 -11.06 -20.74
C PRO A 114 0.82 -10.13 -20.14
N GLY A 115 0.47 -10.32 -18.88
CA GLY A 115 -0.47 -9.46 -18.16
C GLY A 115 0.18 -8.15 -17.66
N TYR A 116 0.74 -7.32 -18.54
CA TYR A 116 1.49 -6.12 -18.17
C TYR A 116 0.62 -4.99 -17.60
N ASN A 117 -0.71 -5.05 -17.77
CA ASN A 117 -1.68 -4.12 -17.15
C ASN A 117 -2.55 -4.80 -16.10
N VAL A 118 -2.17 -5.98 -15.62
CA VAL A 118 -2.91 -6.76 -14.63
C VAL A 118 -2.03 -6.89 -13.39
N PHE A 119 -2.36 -6.21 -12.31
CA PHE A 119 -1.51 -6.09 -11.13
C PHE A 119 -2.08 -6.77 -9.88
N ASN A 120 -3.41 -6.80 -9.74
CA ASN A 120 -4.08 -7.21 -8.51
C ASN A 120 -4.72 -8.59 -8.58
N ARG A 121 -4.72 -9.23 -9.76
CA ARG A 121 -5.20 -10.60 -9.95
C ARG A 121 -4.14 -11.62 -9.56
N PRO A 122 -4.53 -12.82 -9.16
CA PRO A 122 -3.61 -13.93 -8.93
C PRO A 122 -2.75 -14.21 -10.17
N ARG A 123 -1.44 -14.13 -10.02
CA ARG A 123 -0.47 -14.54 -11.03
C ARG A 123 0.14 -15.86 -10.58
N ILE A 124 -0.17 -16.94 -11.31
CA ILE A 124 0.16 -18.31 -10.92
C ILE A 124 0.76 -19.05 -12.10
N LYS A 125 1.98 -19.53 -11.92
CA LYS A 125 2.78 -20.33 -12.86
C LYS A 125 3.38 -21.53 -12.16
N ASP A 126 3.82 -22.53 -12.88
CA ASP A 126 4.41 -23.74 -12.28
C ASP A 126 5.61 -23.44 -11.39
N HIS A 127 6.37 -22.39 -11.70
CA HIS A 127 7.59 -22.01 -11.00
C HIS A 127 7.43 -20.83 -10.02
N PHE A 128 6.26 -20.15 -9.96
CA PHE A 128 5.98 -19.12 -8.98
C PHE A 128 4.48 -18.79 -8.85
N PHE A 129 4.14 -18.13 -7.75
CA PHE A 129 2.89 -17.40 -7.60
C PHE A 129 3.12 -16.04 -6.95
N HIS A 130 2.24 -15.10 -7.27
CA HIS A 130 2.10 -13.77 -6.66
C HIS A 130 0.61 -13.50 -6.49
N VAL A 131 0.13 -13.49 -5.24
CA VAL A 131 -1.30 -13.43 -4.94
C VAL A 131 -1.53 -12.56 -3.71
N LEU A 132 -2.46 -11.63 -3.78
CA LEU A 132 -2.91 -10.87 -2.61
C LEU A 132 -3.75 -11.75 -1.68
N GLY A 133 -3.71 -11.51 -0.39
CA GLY A 133 -4.49 -12.24 0.59
C GLY A 133 -5.98 -12.28 0.27
N LYS A 134 -6.53 -11.14 -0.17
CA LYS A 134 -7.93 -11.01 -0.60
C LYS A 134 -8.30 -11.74 -1.90
N SER A 135 -7.31 -12.16 -2.66
CA SER A 135 -7.50 -13.01 -3.86
C SER A 135 -7.05 -14.45 -3.64
N LEU A 136 -6.54 -14.78 -2.44
CA LEU A 136 -6.14 -16.14 -2.08
C LEU A 136 -7.06 -16.75 -1.02
N PHE A 137 -7.48 -15.98 -0.02
CA PHE A 137 -8.16 -16.48 1.17
C PHE A 137 -9.59 -15.94 1.30
N MET A 138 -10.53 -16.85 1.44
CA MET A 138 -11.89 -16.53 1.86
C MET A 138 -11.95 -16.42 3.38
N VAL A 139 -12.61 -15.38 3.90
CA VAL A 139 -12.81 -15.22 5.35
C VAL A 139 -14.29 -15.35 5.71
N PRO A 140 -14.66 -15.84 6.90
CA PRO A 140 -16.07 -15.86 7.32
C PRO A 140 -16.67 -14.46 7.25
N SER A 141 -17.88 -14.32 6.69
CA SER A 141 -18.57 -13.03 6.59
C SER A 141 -18.88 -12.39 7.95
N SER A 142 -18.79 -13.17 9.04
CA SER A 142 -18.87 -12.63 10.40
C SER A 142 -17.66 -11.76 10.77
N PHE A 143 -16.50 -11.97 10.13
CA PHE A 143 -15.29 -11.17 10.39
C PHE A 143 -15.45 -9.74 9.85
N THR A 144 -16.12 -9.58 8.70
CA THR A 144 -16.34 -8.25 8.09
C THR A 144 -17.33 -7.36 8.85
N LYS A 145 -18.03 -7.94 9.83
CA LYS A 145 -19.02 -7.27 10.70
C LYS A 145 -18.52 -7.11 12.14
N ALA A 146 -17.28 -7.48 12.41
CA ALA A 146 -16.71 -7.40 13.74
C ALA A 146 -16.33 -5.96 14.12
N PRO A 147 -16.31 -5.62 15.41
CA PRO A 147 -15.83 -4.31 15.88
C PRO A 147 -14.39 -4.03 15.48
N ASP A 148 -14.05 -2.74 15.34
CA ASP A 148 -12.74 -2.26 14.88
C ASP A 148 -11.56 -2.59 15.83
N ASP A 149 -11.82 -3.02 17.05
CA ASP A 149 -10.79 -3.44 18.03
C ASP A 149 -10.66 -4.97 18.17
N GLN A 150 -11.35 -5.71 17.32
CA GLN A 150 -11.39 -7.16 17.38
C GLN A 150 -10.08 -7.80 16.90
N GLU A 151 -9.53 -8.71 17.69
CA GLU A 151 -8.38 -9.54 17.27
C GLU A 151 -8.82 -10.79 16.51
N PHE A 152 -8.01 -11.14 15.50
CA PHE A 152 -8.19 -12.33 14.66
C PHE A 152 -6.92 -13.17 14.64
N GLU A 153 -7.08 -14.49 14.58
CA GLU A 153 -5.98 -15.42 14.42
C GLU A 153 -6.18 -16.26 13.14
N PHE A 154 -5.22 -16.16 12.24
CA PHE A 154 -5.16 -16.91 10.99
C PHE A 154 -4.00 -17.91 11.06
N SER A 155 -4.29 -19.18 10.81
CA SER A 155 -3.25 -20.21 10.68
C SER A 155 -3.08 -20.59 9.23
N ILE A 156 -1.84 -20.63 8.74
CA ILE A 156 -1.53 -21.08 7.37
C ILE A 156 -0.50 -22.19 7.45
N GLU A 157 -0.72 -23.24 6.66
CA GLU A 157 0.24 -24.31 6.44
C GLU A 157 0.45 -24.55 4.95
N TRP A 158 1.70 -24.42 4.48
CA TRP A 158 2.13 -24.63 3.10
C TRP A 158 2.61 -26.05 2.95
N ILE A 159 1.83 -26.91 2.27
CA ILE A 159 2.01 -28.36 2.25
C ILE A 159 2.58 -28.81 0.91
N GLY A 160 3.61 -29.64 0.94
CA GLY A 160 4.19 -30.30 -0.23
C GLY A 160 5.09 -29.43 -1.10
N PHE A 161 5.25 -28.14 -0.80
CA PHE A 161 6.13 -27.26 -1.56
C PHE A 161 7.60 -27.74 -1.45
N PRO A 162 8.32 -27.87 -2.58
CA PRO A 162 9.73 -28.26 -2.58
C PRO A 162 10.59 -27.22 -1.80
N GLU A 163 11.76 -27.61 -1.35
CA GLU A 163 12.64 -26.70 -0.57
C GLU A 163 13.09 -25.48 -1.38
N HIS A 164 13.37 -25.67 -2.66
CA HIS A 164 13.76 -24.58 -3.56
C HIS A 164 12.60 -23.58 -3.85
N PHE A 165 11.35 -23.97 -3.63
CA PHE A 165 10.19 -23.11 -3.80
C PHE A 165 10.06 -22.21 -2.55
N LYS A 166 10.58 -20.99 -2.63
CA LYS A 166 10.58 -20.05 -1.51
C LYS A 166 9.18 -19.54 -1.23
N ILE A 167 8.75 -19.60 0.04
CA ILE A 167 7.47 -19.02 0.49
C ILE A 167 7.78 -17.75 1.25
N HIS A 168 7.19 -16.65 0.82
CA HIS A 168 7.40 -15.34 1.45
C HIS A 168 6.09 -14.56 1.46
N ASN A 169 5.87 -13.75 2.51
CA ASN A 169 4.67 -12.95 2.65
C ASN A 169 4.89 -11.76 3.61
N THR A 170 3.88 -10.91 3.75
CA THR A 170 3.92 -9.70 4.57
C THR A 170 4.00 -9.95 6.08
N PHE A 171 4.04 -11.19 6.54
CA PHE A 171 4.14 -11.55 7.96
C PHE A 171 5.39 -12.34 8.30
N ALA A 172 5.94 -13.08 7.33
CA ALA A 172 7.12 -13.90 7.55
C ALA A 172 7.81 -14.29 6.24
N SER A 173 9.10 -14.60 6.34
CA SER A 173 9.91 -15.10 5.23
C SER A 173 10.28 -16.56 5.45
N GLN A 174 10.05 -17.41 4.44
CA GLN A 174 10.43 -18.82 4.39
C GLN A 174 9.89 -19.70 5.55
N ILE A 175 8.75 -19.31 6.11
CA ILE A 175 8.04 -20.06 7.15
C ILE A 175 6.85 -20.78 6.54
N ARG A 176 6.82 -22.11 6.67
CA ARG A 176 5.79 -22.97 6.07
C ARG A 176 4.58 -23.22 6.96
N LYS A 177 4.67 -22.94 8.24
CA LYS A 177 3.57 -23.02 9.19
C LYS A 177 3.56 -21.78 10.07
N GLN A 178 2.52 -20.99 9.95
CA GLN A 178 2.43 -19.67 10.58
C GLN A 178 1.13 -19.53 11.36
N LYS A 179 1.20 -18.77 12.46
CA LYS A 179 0.04 -18.17 13.11
C LYS A 179 0.18 -16.66 13.03
N ILE A 180 -0.80 -16.03 12.42
CA ILE A 180 -0.83 -14.59 12.17
C ILE A 180 -1.94 -14.01 13.06
N ARG A 181 -1.61 -13.00 13.84
CA ARG A 181 -2.57 -12.24 14.64
C ARG A 181 -2.64 -10.83 14.13
N THR A 182 -3.85 -10.36 13.90
CA THR A 182 -4.11 -8.99 13.46
C THR A 182 -5.22 -8.38 14.28
N VAL A 183 -5.07 -7.11 14.63
CA VAL A 183 -6.21 -6.27 14.98
C VAL A 183 -6.84 -5.89 13.67
N LEU A 184 -8.12 -6.13 13.49
CA LEU A 184 -8.87 -6.09 12.24
C LEU A 184 -8.50 -7.24 11.27
N TRP A 185 -9.53 -7.82 10.67
CA TRP A 185 -9.37 -8.91 9.69
C TRP A 185 -8.70 -8.44 8.39
N GLU A 186 -8.88 -7.16 8.02
CA GLU A 186 -8.28 -6.53 6.85
C GLU A 186 -6.76 -6.55 6.89
N GLY A 187 -6.16 -6.54 8.07
CA GLY A 187 -4.71 -6.66 8.22
C GLY A 187 -4.14 -7.96 7.64
N PHE A 188 -4.94 -9.05 7.67
CA PHE A 188 -4.62 -10.30 6.98
C PHE A 188 -5.07 -10.28 5.52
N TYR A 189 -6.24 -9.77 5.26
CA TYR A 189 -6.87 -9.80 3.95
C TYR A 189 -6.12 -8.92 2.93
N ASN A 190 -5.67 -7.73 3.35
CA ASN A 190 -4.84 -6.84 2.54
C ASN A 190 -3.34 -7.16 2.70
N SER A 191 -2.94 -8.38 2.42
CA SER A 191 -1.56 -8.86 2.52
C SER A 191 -1.10 -9.45 1.19
N LEU A 192 0.20 -9.74 1.07
CA LEU A 192 0.79 -10.38 -0.10
C LEU A 192 1.36 -11.75 0.27
N PHE A 193 1.14 -12.71 -0.59
CA PHE A 193 1.76 -14.03 -0.56
C PHE A 193 2.44 -14.31 -1.89
N VAL A 194 3.72 -14.63 -1.83
CA VAL A 194 4.50 -15.03 -3.00
C VAL A 194 5.21 -16.35 -2.72
N GLY A 195 5.45 -17.11 -3.77
CA GLY A 195 6.23 -18.34 -3.70
C GLY A 195 6.89 -18.67 -5.02
N GLY A 196 7.96 -19.46 -4.96
CA GLY A 196 8.66 -19.93 -6.15
C GLY A 196 10.13 -19.55 -6.21
N ASP A 197 10.56 -19.14 -7.39
CA ASP A 197 11.95 -18.82 -7.75
C ASP A 197 12.44 -17.44 -7.24
N TYR A 198 11.83 -16.92 -6.17
CA TYR A 198 12.25 -15.67 -5.56
C TYR A 198 13.63 -15.79 -4.91
N ARG A 199 14.49 -14.80 -5.14
CA ARG A 199 15.67 -14.53 -4.33
C ARG A 199 15.26 -13.59 -3.20
N ILE A 200 15.65 -13.93 -1.97
CA ILE A 200 15.25 -13.18 -0.78
C ILE A 200 16.49 -12.67 -0.10
N TYR A 201 16.61 -11.36 -0.03
CA TYR A 201 17.67 -10.63 0.65
C TYR A 201 17.10 -10.00 1.92
N ASP A 202 17.96 -9.78 2.92
CA ASP A 202 17.58 -9.08 4.14
C ASP A 202 18.64 -8.10 4.60
N PHE A 203 18.20 -7.10 5.34
CA PHE A 203 19.05 -6.17 6.07
C PHE A 203 18.30 -5.69 7.32
N LYS A 204 18.97 -4.94 8.17
CA LYS A 204 18.36 -4.38 9.38
C LYS A 204 18.39 -2.86 9.36
N VAL A 205 17.32 -2.27 9.89
CA VAL A 205 17.23 -0.86 10.25
C VAL A 205 16.94 -0.79 11.74
N HIS A 206 17.86 -0.28 12.56
CA HIS A 206 17.77 -0.28 14.02
C HIS A 206 17.40 -1.67 14.59
N ASP A 207 18.14 -2.72 14.16
CA ASP A 207 17.93 -4.13 14.54
C ASP A 207 16.63 -4.80 14.06
N LYS A 208 15.74 -4.07 13.43
CA LYS A 208 14.50 -4.62 12.84
C LYS A 208 14.72 -5.11 11.42
N PRO A 209 14.25 -6.33 11.10
CA PRO A 209 14.51 -6.93 9.78
C PRO A 209 13.68 -6.27 8.68
N VAL A 210 14.30 -6.11 7.52
CA VAL A 210 13.67 -5.72 6.27
C VAL A 210 14.05 -6.76 5.23
N TYR A 211 13.06 -7.30 4.53
CA TYR A 211 13.26 -8.30 3.50
C TYR A 211 13.02 -7.71 2.11
N PHE A 212 13.75 -8.23 1.13
CA PHE A 212 13.55 -7.93 -0.27
C PHE A 212 13.42 -9.23 -1.06
N ALA A 213 12.21 -9.51 -1.55
CA ALA A 213 11.91 -10.68 -2.37
C ALA A 213 11.81 -10.25 -3.83
N ILE A 214 12.78 -10.67 -4.65
CA ILE A 214 12.86 -10.33 -6.07
C ILE A 214 12.93 -11.60 -6.90
N ARG A 215 12.26 -11.62 -8.04
CA ARG A 215 12.38 -12.72 -9.00
C ARG A 215 12.74 -12.22 -10.40
N ASP A 216 13.18 -13.16 -11.23
CA ASP A 216 13.70 -12.93 -12.57
C ASP A 216 15.03 -12.14 -12.59
N GLN A 217 15.75 -12.16 -13.72
CA GLN A 217 16.91 -11.33 -13.94
C GLN A 217 16.50 -10.07 -14.67
N TRP A 218 16.80 -8.91 -14.10
CA TRP A 218 16.33 -7.64 -14.62
C TRP A 218 17.28 -7.06 -15.68
N ASN A 219 16.69 -6.44 -16.71
CA ASN A 219 17.40 -5.78 -17.79
C ASN A 219 17.91 -4.38 -17.44
N ASN A 220 18.69 -3.77 -18.34
CA ASN A 220 19.14 -2.37 -18.29
C ASN A 220 19.94 -2.01 -17.03
N GLY A 221 20.77 -2.94 -16.54
CA GLY A 221 21.64 -2.71 -15.39
C GLY A 221 20.89 -2.64 -14.05
N PHE A 222 19.71 -3.21 -13.96
CA PHE A 222 19.04 -3.55 -12.71
C PHE A 222 19.65 -4.84 -12.16
N SER A 223 20.84 -4.75 -11.58
CA SER A 223 21.34 -5.87 -10.79
C SER A 223 20.62 -5.94 -9.44
N ASP A 224 20.59 -7.12 -8.84
CA ASP A 224 20.05 -7.28 -7.48
C ASP A 224 20.77 -6.35 -6.49
N ASP A 225 22.11 -6.20 -6.61
CA ASP A 225 22.89 -5.29 -5.76
C ASP A 225 22.47 -3.82 -5.93
N PHE A 226 22.22 -3.39 -7.17
CA PHE A 226 21.72 -2.04 -7.44
C PHE A 226 20.38 -1.81 -6.77
N LEU A 227 19.41 -2.71 -6.99
CA LEU A 227 18.07 -2.60 -6.43
C LEU A 227 18.09 -2.68 -4.89
N PHE A 228 18.85 -3.63 -4.34
CA PHE A 228 18.98 -3.82 -2.90
C PHE A 228 19.62 -2.61 -2.20
N SER A 229 20.69 -2.05 -2.78
CA SER A 229 21.35 -0.88 -2.22
C SER A 229 20.44 0.36 -2.20
N ASN A 230 19.68 0.57 -3.29
CA ASN A 230 18.75 1.69 -3.37
C ASN A 230 17.53 1.49 -2.46
N LEU A 231 17.03 0.26 -2.34
CA LEU A 231 15.96 -0.07 -1.38
C LEU A 231 16.41 0.20 0.06
N LYS A 232 17.62 -0.27 0.42
CA LYS A 232 18.17 -0.03 1.77
C LYS A 232 18.25 1.46 2.08
N LYS A 233 18.73 2.26 1.12
CA LYS A 233 18.81 3.71 1.25
C LYS A 233 17.43 4.36 1.40
N ALA A 234 16.44 3.93 0.60
CA ALA A 234 15.08 4.44 0.68
C ALA A 234 14.44 4.12 2.04
N VAL A 235 14.49 2.86 2.48
CA VAL A 235 13.91 2.45 3.77
C VAL A 235 14.57 3.18 4.93
N GLN A 236 15.92 3.24 4.96
CA GLN A 236 16.65 3.92 6.01
C GLN A 236 16.28 5.40 6.09
N SER A 237 16.34 6.11 4.96
CA SER A 237 16.07 7.56 4.93
C SER A 237 14.63 7.92 5.28
N GLN A 238 13.66 7.09 4.91
CA GLN A 238 12.26 7.33 5.27
C GLN A 238 12.00 7.06 6.75
N ARG A 239 12.56 5.99 7.31
CA ARG A 239 12.45 5.71 8.74
C ARG A 239 13.16 6.78 9.58
N ASP A 240 14.31 7.28 9.14
CA ASP A 240 15.01 8.39 9.79
C ASP A 240 14.18 9.68 9.77
N PHE A 241 13.54 9.97 8.64
CA PHE A 241 12.64 11.11 8.51
C PHE A 241 11.46 11.03 9.48
N TRP A 242 10.76 9.88 9.53
CA TRP A 242 9.61 9.68 10.40
C TRP A 242 9.98 9.35 11.85
N LYS A 243 11.26 9.05 12.14
CA LYS A 243 11.75 8.56 13.45
C LYS A 243 11.00 7.31 13.91
N ASP A 244 10.62 6.46 12.97
CA ASP A 244 9.85 5.24 13.18
C ASP A 244 10.73 4.01 12.91
N TYR A 245 11.20 3.40 13.99
CA TYR A 245 12.11 2.26 13.95
C TYR A 245 11.51 0.97 14.55
N ASP A 246 10.27 1.01 15.03
CA ASP A 246 9.70 -0.07 15.85
C ASP A 246 8.94 -1.14 15.04
N LYS A 247 9.12 -1.14 13.72
CA LYS A 247 8.48 -2.15 12.85
C LYS A 247 9.18 -3.48 12.92
N ASP A 248 8.58 -4.45 13.60
CA ASP A 248 9.14 -5.78 13.81
C ASP A 248 9.41 -6.56 12.52
N TYR A 249 8.69 -6.26 11.45
CA TYR A 249 8.82 -6.88 10.14
C TYR A 249 8.44 -5.89 9.05
N PHE A 250 9.22 -5.87 7.97
CA PHE A 250 8.90 -5.13 6.76
C PHE A 250 9.42 -5.89 5.54
N THR A 251 8.67 -5.87 4.44
CA THR A 251 9.12 -6.53 3.22
C THR A 251 8.78 -5.74 1.96
N VAL A 252 9.63 -5.89 0.96
CA VAL A 252 9.41 -5.37 -0.38
C VAL A 252 9.47 -6.52 -1.37
N THR A 253 8.52 -6.55 -2.29
CA THR A 253 8.46 -7.57 -3.31
C THR A 253 8.56 -6.95 -4.69
N MET A 254 9.42 -7.49 -5.54
CA MET A 254 9.57 -7.04 -6.92
C MET A 254 9.34 -8.20 -7.89
N THR A 255 8.27 -8.10 -8.69
CA THR A 255 7.81 -9.17 -9.58
C THR A 255 7.63 -8.65 -11.00
N PRO A 256 8.26 -9.24 -12.04
CA PRO A 256 8.02 -8.83 -13.41
C PRO A 256 6.64 -9.25 -13.90
N THR A 257 5.94 -8.35 -14.59
CA THR A 257 4.70 -8.61 -15.33
C THR A 257 4.97 -9.11 -16.75
N VAL A 258 6.13 -8.70 -17.28
CA VAL A 258 6.65 -9.14 -18.59
C VAL A 258 8.09 -9.56 -18.38
N SER A 259 8.46 -10.77 -18.74
CA SER A 259 9.83 -11.26 -18.61
C SER A 259 10.76 -10.64 -19.67
N GLN A 260 12.08 -10.70 -19.42
CA GLN A 260 13.10 -10.18 -20.34
C GLN A 260 13.07 -10.84 -21.75
N ASN A 261 12.52 -12.03 -21.85
CA ASN A 261 12.42 -12.78 -23.10
C ASN A 261 11.18 -12.43 -23.92
N ASP A 262 10.26 -11.60 -23.38
CA ASP A 262 9.10 -11.15 -24.12
C ASP A 262 9.46 -9.98 -25.03
N SER A 263 9.54 -10.25 -26.33
CA SER A 263 9.86 -9.25 -27.37
C SER A 263 8.64 -8.51 -27.93
N LEU A 264 7.44 -8.90 -27.54
CA LEU A 264 6.20 -8.37 -28.12
C LEU A 264 5.83 -7.00 -27.55
N PHE A 265 6.10 -6.75 -26.26
CA PHE A 265 5.81 -5.47 -25.63
C PHE A 265 6.99 -4.49 -25.74
N LYS A 266 6.84 -3.47 -26.60
CA LYS A 266 7.86 -2.45 -26.89
C LYS A 266 7.68 -1.16 -26.06
N GLY A 267 7.30 -1.28 -24.82
CA GLY A 267 7.13 -0.18 -23.88
C GLY A 267 7.52 -0.58 -22.48
N TYR A 268 7.25 0.28 -21.51
CA TYR A 268 7.36 -0.11 -20.11
C TYR A 268 6.07 0.24 -19.36
N SER A 269 5.79 -0.55 -18.34
CA SER A 269 4.73 -0.29 -17.37
C SER A 269 5.25 -0.68 -16.00
N THR A 270 5.03 0.18 -15.02
CA THR A 270 5.39 -0.05 -13.63
C THR A 270 4.25 0.40 -12.73
N THR A 271 4.04 -0.35 -11.67
CA THR A 271 3.13 0.02 -10.59
C THR A 271 3.74 -0.35 -9.25
N GLY A 272 3.40 0.41 -8.24
CA GLY A 272 3.59 0.06 -6.85
C GLY A 272 2.26 -0.10 -6.14
N SER A 273 2.28 -0.73 -4.99
CA SER A 273 1.13 -0.82 -4.09
C SER A 273 1.64 -0.98 -2.66
N ALA A 274 1.37 -0.01 -1.83
CA ALA A 274 1.67 -0.11 -0.41
C ALA A 274 0.56 -0.89 0.31
N ILE A 275 0.99 -1.77 1.21
CA ILE A 275 0.12 -2.52 2.11
C ILE A 275 0.77 -2.51 3.49
N LYS A 276 0.04 -2.93 4.52
CA LYS A 276 0.57 -2.92 5.88
C LYS A 276 1.89 -3.69 5.99
N ASN A 277 2.95 -3.03 6.47
CA ASN A 277 4.30 -3.57 6.64
C ASN A 277 4.98 -4.05 5.34
N ALA A 278 4.52 -3.59 4.18
CA ALA A 278 5.11 -3.98 2.92
C ALA A 278 4.77 -3.02 1.79
N PHE A 279 5.53 -3.08 0.71
CA PHE A 279 5.06 -2.63 -0.58
C PHE A 279 5.46 -3.60 -1.71
N ILE A 280 4.71 -3.52 -2.78
CA ILE A 280 4.82 -4.37 -3.95
C ILE A 280 5.27 -3.51 -5.12
N ILE A 281 6.24 -3.97 -5.89
CA ILE A 281 6.59 -3.39 -7.19
C ILE A 281 6.32 -4.45 -8.25
N GLN A 282 5.54 -4.10 -9.24
CA GLN A 282 5.35 -4.89 -10.44
C GLN A 282 5.70 -4.06 -11.68
N GLY A 283 6.30 -4.67 -12.66
CA GLY A 283 6.65 -3.94 -13.87
C GLY A 283 7.22 -4.82 -14.97
N THR A 284 7.32 -4.21 -16.14
CA THR A 284 7.93 -4.87 -17.30
C THR A 284 9.42 -5.08 -17.07
N ASN A 285 9.94 -6.23 -17.44
CA ASN A 285 11.36 -6.54 -17.41
C ASN A 285 11.88 -6.71 -18.85
N ASN A 286 12.05 -5.61 -19.57
CA ASN A 286 12.48 -5.60 -20.94
C ASN A 286 13.49 -4.45 -21.21
N PRO A 287 14.09 -4.34 -22.40
CA PRO A 287 15.05 -3.27 -22.72
C PRO A 287 14.52 -1.84 -22.60
N PHE A 288 13.22 -1.63 -22.49
CA PHE A 288 12.59 -0.31 -22.33
C PHE A 288 12.43 0.12 -20.88
N ASN A 289 12.83 -0.69 -19.91
CA ASN A 289 12.74 -0.37 -18.50
C ASN A 289 13.38 0.98 -18.16
N ASN A 290 12.72 1.74 -17.29
CA ASN A 290 13.19 3.04 -16.84
C ASN A 290 13.63 2.96 -15.37
N LYS A 291 14.95 3.07 -15.13
CA LYS A 291 15.52 3.08 -13.77
C LYS A 291 14.89 4.16 -12.88
N SER A 292 14.69 5.35 -13.42
CA SER A 292 14.14 6.47 -12.64
C SER A 292 12.75 6.16 -12.10
N SER A 293 11.91 5.46 -12.88
CA SER A 293 10.57 5.06 -12.45
C SER A 293 10.62 4.06 -11.29
N TYR A 294 11.52 3.08 -11.32
CA TYR A 294 11.67 2.13 -10.21
C TYR A 294 12.24 2.79 -8.95
N LEU A 295 13.25 3.66 -9.09
CA LEU A 295 13.79 4.40 -7.96
C LEU A 295 12.73 5.34 -7.34
N TYR A 296 11.92 5.99 -8.19
CA TYR A 296 10.77 6.75 -7.69
C TYR A 296 9.82 5.85 -6.87
N LEU A 297 9.44 4.68 -7.38
CA LEU A 297 8.53 3.77 -6.69
C LEU A 297 9.09 3.30 -5.33
N LEU A 298 10.40 3.04 -5.20
CA LEU A 298 10.99 2.67 -3.91
C LEU A 298 10.71 3.71 -2.82
N TYR A 299 10.79 4.99 -3.14
CA TYR A 299 10.54 6.07 -2.18
C TYR A 299 9.05 6.37 -2.02
N HIS A 300 8.29 6.35 -3.11
CA HIS A 300 6.85 6.63 -3.11
C HIS A 300 6.08 5.57 -2.31
N GLU A 301 6.24 4.30 -2.63
CA GLU A 301 5.53 3.22 -1.95
C GLU A 301 5.97 3.07 -0.48
N MET A 302 7.26 3.31 -0.17
CA MET A 302 7.71 3.31 1.21
C MET A 302 7.07 4.45 2.01
N MET A 303 6.82 5.62 1.40
CA MET A 303 6.19 6.76 2.09
C MET A 303 4.75 6.44 2.52
N HIS A 304 4.04 5.61 1.78
CA HIS A 304 2.68 5.18 2.12
C HIS A 304 2.59 4.37 3.42
N ASP A 305 3.68 3.87 3.96
CA ASP A 305 3.69 3.24 5.29
C ASP A 305 3.24 4.24 6.39
N TRP A 306 3.46 5.53 6.15
CA TRP A 306 2.99 6.63 7.01
C TRP A 306 1.83 7.40 6.40
N ILE A 307 1.97 7.94 5.19
CA ILE A 307 0.93 8.72 4.51
C ILE A 307 -0.04 7.77 3.79
N GLY A 308 -1.27 7.69 4.28
CA GLY A 308 -2.30 6.77 3.78
C GLY A 308 -2.49 5.51 4.65
N THR A 309 -1.44 5.02 5.33
CA THR A 309 -1.56 3.84 6.22
C THR A 309 -1.63 4.26 7.69
N THR A 310 -0.57 4.81 8.26
CA THR A 310 -0.57 5.24 9.68
C THR A 310 -1.38 6.53 9.86
N ILE A 311 -1.18 7.51 8.98
CA ILE A 311 -2.04 8.68 8.81
C ILE A 311 -3.14 8.28 7.82
N SER A 312 -4.11 7.48 8.29
CA SER A 312 -5.16 6.93 7.42
C SER A 312 -6.28 7.95 7.19
N ASN A 313 -6.73 8.05 5.95
CA ASN A 313 -7.83 8.93 5.57
C ASN A 313 -9.18 8.45 6.12
N LYS A 314 -10.02 9.38 6.52
CA LYS A 314 -11.42 9.09 6.86
C LYS A 314 -12.25 8.80 5.58
N HIS A 315 -11.94 9.51 4.49
CA HIS A 315 -12.56 9.38 3.18
C HIS A 315 -11.48 9.30 2.12
N GLU A 316 -11.02 8.09 1.79
CA GLU A 316 -9.84 7.86 0.97
C GLU A 316 -9.95 8.56 -0.40
N GLU A 317 -11.02 8.32 -1.14
CA GLU A 317 -11.16 8.83 -2.51
C GLU A 317 -11.26 10.37 -2.59
N LEU A 318 -11.66 11.03 -1.50
CA LEU A 318 -11.69 12.49 -1.42
C LEU A 318 -10.36 13.09 -0.97
N ASN A 319 -9.48 12.28 -0.38
CA ASN A 319 -8.22 12.71 0.20
C ASN A 319 -6.97 12.22 -0.57
N TYR A 320 -7.13 11.72 -1.81
CA TYR A 320 -5.98 11.38 -2.66
C TYR A 320 -5.04 12.57 -2.93
N TRP A 321 -5.53 13.81 -2.86
CA TRP A 321 -4.69 15.01 -2.92
C TRP A 321 -3.64 15.01 -1.80
N PHE A 322 -3.97 14.44 -0.64
CA PHE A 322 -3.05 14.26 0.49
C PHE A 322 -2.28 12.95 0.37
N SER A 323 -2.98 11.80 0.33
CA SER A 323 -2.29 10.51 0.38
C SER A 323 -1.35 10.29 -0.81
N GLU A 324 -1.69 10.74 -2.01
CA GLU A 324 -0.84 10.62 -3.18
C GLU A 324 0.03 11.86 -3.41
N GLY A 325 -0.56 13.06 -3.27
CA GLY A 325 0.13 14.30 -3.57
C GLY A 325 1.26 14.63 -2.60
N PHE A 326 1.05 14.45 -1.30
CA PHE A 326 2.12 14.64 -0.31
C PHE A 326 3.14 13.52 -0.37
N THR A 327 2.72 12.31 -0.69
CA THR A 327 3.64 11.19 -0.96
C THR A 327 4.56 11.50 -2.13
N ASP A 328 4.04 12.02 -3.25
CA ASP A 328 4.86 12.49 -4.38
C ASP A 328 5.83 13.59 -3.96
N TYR A 329 5.35 14.60 -3.25
CA TYR A 329 6.19 15.69 -2.76
C TYR A 329 7.34 15.18 -1.90
N TYR A 330 7.07 14.35 -0.91
CA TYR A 330 8.08 13.78 -0.03
C TYR A 330 8.98 12.76 -0.71
N THR A 331 8.51 12.07 -1.73
CA THR A 331 9.34 11.23 -2.59
C THR A 331 10.52 12.03 -3.13
N TYR A 332 10.29 13.18 -3.73
CA TYR A 332 11.36 14.01 -4.28
C TYR A 332 12.19 14.72 -3.19
N LYS A 333 11.54 15.26 -2.16
CA LYS A 333 12.22 15.95 -1.07
C LYS A 333 13.14 15.02 -0.28
N ASN A 334 12.70 13.78 0.03
CA ASN A 334 13.50 12.82 0.79
C ASN A 334 14.59 12.16 -0.06
N ARG A 335 14.42 12.02 -1.37
CA ARG A 335 15.50 11.64 -2.28
C ARG A 335 16.62 12.70 -2.28
N LEU A 336 16.28 13.98 -2.28
CA LEU A 336 17.26 15.06 -2.12
C LEU A 336 17.94 14.98 -0.74
N ARG A 337 17.16 14.89 0.34
CA ARG A 337 17.65 14.79 1.73
C ARG A 337 18.61 13.62 1.94
N SER A 338 18.32 12.47 1.35
CA SER A 338 19.17 11.27 1.43
C SER A 338 20.36 11.29 0.45
N LYS A 339 20.52 12.36 -0.32
CA LYS A 339 21.52 12.48 -1.39
C LYS A 339 21.41 11.35 -2.43
N ASP A 340 20.19 10.89 -2.68
CA ASP A 340 19.90 9.99 -3.80
C ASP A 340 19.92 10.75 -5.14
N ILE A 341 19.53 12.00 -5.10
CA ILE A 341 19.59 12.96 -6.20
C ILE A 341 20.28 14.25 -5.75
N THR A 342 20.89 14.94 -6.68
CA THR A 342 21.44 16.27 -6.46
C THR A 342 20.33 17.33 -6.43
N PHE A 343 20.66 18.55 -5.95
CA PHE A 343 19.71 19.65 -5.94
C PHE A 343 19.24 20.06 -7.36
N GLN A 344 20.14 20.00 -8.35
CA GLN A 344 19.80 20.26 -9.75
C GLN A 344 18.86 19.19 -10.33
N GLU A 345 19.10 17.91 -10.01
CA GLU A 345 18.21 16.83 -10.42
C GLU A 345 16.84 16.96 -9.73
N TRP A 346 16.82 17.35 -8.46
CA TRP A 346 15.58 17.64 -7.74
C TRP A 346 14.79 18.79 -8.38
N GLU A 347 15.43 19.92 -8.70
CA GLU A 347 14.80 21.04 -9.39
C GLU A 347 14.20 20.59 -10.73
N LYS A 348 14.96 19.81 -11.51
CA LYS A 348 14.48 19.23 -12.76
C LYS A 348 13.26 18.34 -12.56
N LEU A 349 13.27 17.45 -11.58
CA LEU A 349 12.14 16.55 -11.29
C LEU A 349 10.89 17.33 -10.84
N ILE A 350 11.04 18.34 -9.99
CA ILE A 350 9.90 19.21 -9.60
C ILE A 350 9.32 19.90 -10.84
N ASN A 351 10.16 20.42 -11.71
CA ASN A 351 9.71 21.08 -12.94
C ASN A 351 9.04 20.13 -13.92
N GLU A 352 9.61 18.96 -14.17
CA GLU A 352 9.14 18.05 -15.22
C GLU A 352 8.02 17.13 -14.72
N GLU A 353 8.21 16.47 -13.56
CA GLU A 353 7.30 15.43 -13.08
C GLU A 353 6.12 16.01 -12.29
N VAL A 354 6.30 17.12 -11.59
CA VAL A 354 5.24 17.73 -10.80
C VAL A 354 4.58 18.86 -11.60
N ILE A 355 5.29 19.95 -11.84
CA ILE A 355 4.72 21.18 -12.39
C ILE A 355 4.27 20.99 -13.85
N ARG A 356 5.16 20.58 -14.74
CA ARG A 356 4.83 20.40 -16.16
C ARG A 356 3.71 19.40 -16.36
N ASN A 357 3.77 18.25 -15.65
CA ASN A 357 2.75 17.23 -15.76
C ASN A 357 1.39 17.68 -15.18
N HIS A 358 1.40 18.57 -14.18
CA HIS A 358 0.17 19.21 -13.71
C HIS A 358 -0.42 20.12 -14.80
N TRP A 359 0.36 21.10 -15.28
CA TRP A 359 -0.12 22.11 -16.24
C TRP A 359 -0.53 21.53 -17.61
N LYS A 360 0.12 20.44 -18.04
CA LYS A 360 -0.25 19.73 -19.28
C LYS A 360 -1.42 18.77 -19.14
N ASN A 361 -1.86 18.46 -17.94
CA ASN A 361 -2.98 17.54 -17.75
C ASN A 361 -4.30 18.24 -18.15
N PRO A 362 -5.04 17.74 -19.16
CA PRO A 362 -6.30 18.35 -19.59
C PRO A 362 -7.40 18.34 -18.52
N GLN A 363 -7.27 17.48 -17.49
CA GLN A 363 -8.21 17.36 -16.36
C GLN A 363 -7.73 18.11 -15.11
N ARG A 364 -6.63 18.89 -15.17
CA ARG A 364 -6.02 19.51 -13.98
C ARG A 364 -6.98 20.36 -13.13
N ASN A 365 -8.00 20.95 -13.76
CA ASN A 365 -8.97 21.79 -13.08
C ASN A 365 -10.27 21.07 -12.70
N ILE A 366 -10.34 19.73 -12.80
CA ILE A 366 -11.52 18.98 -12.35
C ILE A 366 -11.71 19.17 -10.82
N PRO A 367 -12.93 19.49 -10.33
CA PRO A 367 -13.20 19.57 -8.90
C PRO A 367 -12.93 18.24 -8.18
N ASN A 368 -12.41 18.32 -6.94
CA ASN A 368 -11.97 17.15 -6.19
C ASN A 368 -13.06 16.09 -6.01
N TYR A 369 -14.31 16.50 -5.76
CA TYR A 369 -15.43 15.57 -5.56
C TYR A 369 -15.74 14.71 -6.80
N LYS A 370 -15.36 15.18 -8.01
CA LYS A 370 -15.55 14.42 -9.27
C LYS A 370 -14.43 13.41 -9.50
N ILE A 371 -13.27 13.59 -8.86
CA ILE A 371 -12.13 12.70 -9.06
C ILE A 371 -12.47 11.27 -8.61
N LYS A 372 -13.15 11.11 -7.46
CA LYS A 372 -13.50 9.78 -6.93
C LYS A 372 -14.29 8.91 -7.92
N ASP A 373 -15.17 9.51 -8.71
CA ASP A 373 -16.05 8.79 -9.64
C ASP A 373 -15.32 8.32 -10.90
N ASP A 374 -14.23 9.02 -11.28
CA ASP A 374 -13.50 8.83 -12.52
C ASP A 374 -12.03 8.42 -12.34
N PHE A 375 -11.58 8.27 -11.10
CA PHE A 375 -10.19 7.93 -10.75
C PHE A 375 -9.70 6.69 -11.50
N TRP A 376 -10.45 5.60 -11.44
CA TRP A 376 -10.10 4.33 -12.07
C TRP A 376 -10.48 4.23 -13.57
N LYS A 377 -11.14 5.27 -14.12
CA LYS A 377 -11.60 5.26 -15.51
C LYS A 377 -10.71 6.05 -16.46
N SER A 378 -9.96 7.02 -15.95
CA SER A 378 -9.16 7.93 -16.74
C SER A 378 -7.79 8.17 -16.13
N ARG A 379 -6.74 7.81 -16.85
CA ARG A 379 -5.35 8.06 -16.42
C ARG A 379 -5.08 9.55 -16.16
N ASN A 380 -5.70 10.45 -16.93
CA ASN A 380 -5.56 11.88 -16.71
C ASN A 380 -6.21 12.28 -15.37
N THR A 381 -7.42 11.77 -15.07
CA THR A 381 -8.10 12.06 -13.80
C THR A 381 -7.36 11.44 -12.62
N GLU A 382 -6.90 10.20 -12.74
CA GLU A 382 -6.08 9.51 -11.74
C GLU A 382 -4.87 10.36 -11.32
N LYS A 383 -4.18 11.00 -12.26
CA LYS A 383 -2.95 11.76 -11.99
C LYS A 383 -3.18 13.19 -11.46
N VAL A 384 -4.42 13.68 -11.44
CA VAL A 384 -4.72 15.02 -10.88
C VAL A 384 -4.35 15.14 -9.40
N PRO A 385 -4.83 14.28 -8.48
CA PRO A 385 -4.54 14.45 -7.06
C PRO A 385 -3.05 14.34 -6.75
N TYR A 386 -2.31 13.46 -7.43
CA TYR A 386 -0.85 13.35 -7.30
C TYR A 386 -0.17 14.70 -7.52
N ARG A 387 -0.46 15.33 -8.67
CA ARG A 387 0.23 16.55 -9.10
C ARG A 387 -0.29 17.79 -8.38
N ARG A 388 -1.61 17.94 -8.27
CA ARG A 388 -2.24 19.04 -7.53
C ARG A 388 -1.80 19.05 -6.06
N GLY A 389 -1.84 17.89 -5.41
CA GLY A 389 -1.43 17.75 -4.02
C GLY A 389 0.06 18.01 -3.83
N ALA A 390 0.93 17.55 -4.75
CA ALA A 390 2.37 17.83 -4.67
C ALA A 390 2.69 19.32 -4.86
N VAL A 391 2.02 20.01 -5.80
CA VAL A 391 2.14 21.47 -5.98
C VAL A 391 1.70 22.22 -4.72
N PHE A 392 0.58 21.80 -4.13
CA PHE A 392 0.09 22.39 -2.89
C PHE A 392 1.03 22.12 -1.70
N ALA A 393 1.55 20.91 -1.57
CA ALA A 393 2.53 20.57 -0.52
C ALA A 393 3.82 21.39 -0.66
N PHE A 394 4.31 21.55 -1.90
CA PHE A 394 5.46 22.39 -2.21
C PHE A 394 5.20 23.86 -1.82
N TRP A 395 4.04 24.40 -2.19
CA TRP A 395 3.63 25.76 -1.79
C TRP A 395 3.57 25.90 -0.26
N LEU A 396 2.86 24.98 0.41
CA LEU A 396 2.66 25.03 1.85
C LEU A 396 3.98 24.97 2.64
N ASP A 397 4.90 24.10 2.22
CA ASP A 397 6.22 23.99 2.84
C ASP A 397 7.00 25.31 2.74
N ASN A 398 7.00 25.92 1.56
CA ASN A 398 7.63 27.23 1.35
C ASN A 398 6.97 28.34 2.20
N GLN A 399 5.64 28.34 2.33
CA GLN A 399 4.94 29.33 3.16
C GLN A 399 5.30 29.16 4.66
N ILE A 400 5.39 27.92 5.15
CA ILE A 400 5.79 27.64 6.53
C ILE A 400 7.24 28.03 6.77
N LEU A 401 8.16 27.67 5.88
CA LEU A 401 9.57 28.06 5.94
C LEU A 401 9.73 29.58 5.96
N PHE A 402 9.04 30.29 5.05
CA PHE A 402 9.09 31.75 4.96
C PHE A 402 8.54 32.42 6.24
N LYS A 403 7.34 32.02 6.68
CA LYS A 403 6.66 32.59 7.86
C LYS A 403 7.46 32.34 9.15
N SER A 404 8.05 31.17 9.30
CA SER A 404 8.80 30.79 10.51
C SER A 404 10.24 31.28 10.51
N HIS A 405 10.68 32.03 9.49
CA HIS A 405 12.09 32.37 9.28
C HIS A 405 12.98 31.12 9.34
N TYR A 406 12.59 30.09 8.59
CA TYR A 406 13.26 28.79 8.49
C TYR A 406 13.34 27.97 9.79
N LYS A 407 12.52 28.29 10.80
CA LYS A 407 12.49 27.55 12.08
C LYS A 407 11.54 26.36 12.04
N LYS A 408 10.58 26.37 11.13
CA LYS A 408 9.57 25.34 10.92
C LYS A 408 9.40 25.07 9.42
N SER A 409 8.95 23.86 9.11
CA SER A 409 8.68 23.42 7.75
C SER A 409 7.42 22.53 7.73
N LEU A 410 7.02 22.07 6.55
CA LEU A 410 5.97 21.08 6.42
C LEU A 410 6.33 19.77 7.16
N ASP A 411 7.61 19.47 7.32
CA ASP A 411 8.07 18.28 8.04
C ASP A 411 7.59 18.32 9.52
N ASP A 412 7.64 19.48 10.18
CA ASP A 412 7.15 19.63 11.55
C ASP A 412 5.63 19.40 11.65
N LEU A 413 4.87 19.90 10.68
CA LEU A 413 3.42 19.69 10.60
C LEU A 413 3.11 18.20 10.42
N MET A 414 3.80 17.53 9.51
CA MET A 414 3.59 16.12 9.23
C MET A 414 3.98 15.22 10.41
N GLN A 415 5.04 15.54 11.14
CA GLN A 415 5.43 14.84 12.37
C GLN A 415 4.36 15.00 13.47
N GLU A 416 3.80 16.21 13.61
CA GLU A 416 2.70 16.45 14.55
C GLU A 416 1.44 15.69 14.16
N LEU A 417 1.08 15.70 12.88
CA LEU A 417 -0.06 14.94 12.34
C LEU A 417 0.11 13.43 12.59
N LEU A 418 1.30 12.88 12.32
CA LEU A 418 1.59 11.48 12.62
C LEU A 418 1.37 11.17 14.11
N LYS A 419 1.91 12.02 14.99
CA LYS A 419 1.74 11.87 16.44
C LYS A 419 0.26 11.89 16.85
N MET A 420 -0.54 12.79 16.28
CA MET A 420 -1.99 12.86 16.57
C MET A 420 -2.72 11.60 16.11
N CYS A 421 -2.38 11.08 14.92
CA CYS A 421 -2.99 9.85 14.40
C CYS A 421 -2.59 8.60 15.21
N THR A 422 -1.35 8.51 15.68
CA THR A 422 -0.87 7.37 16.46
C THR A 422 -1.34 7.39 17.91
N GLU A 423 -1.15 8.51 18.62
CA GLU A 423 -1.46 8.62 20.06
C GLU A 423 -2.96 8.77 20.35
N LYS A 424 -3.66 9.58 19.53
CA LYS A 424 -5.10 9.85 19.72
C LYS A 424 -5.99 8.99 18.82
N LYS A 425 -5.42 8.11 17.99
CA LYS A 425 -6.13 7.26 17.04
C LYS A 425 -7.06 8.05 16.10
N LEU A 426 -6.66 9.26 15.73
CA LEU A 426 -7.42 10.08 14.80
C LEU A 426 -7.20 9.62 13.37
N LYS A 427 -8.22 9.76 12.54
CA LYS A 427 -8.09 9.65 11.09
C LYS A 427 -7.89 11.03 10.49
N PHE A 428 -7.17 11.09 9.38
CA PHE A 428 -6.99 12.32 8.61
C PHE A 428 -8.34 12.82 8.09
N THR A 429 -8.58 14.11 8.23
CA THR A 429 -9.67 14.87 7.60
C THR A 429 -9.14 16.23 7.15
N ASP A 430 -9.83 16.86 6.21
CA ASP A 430 -9.48 18.21 5.74
C ASP A 430 -9.49 19.23 6.90
N GLU A 431 -10.44 19.11 7.85
CA GLU A 431 -10.57 19.99 9.00
C GLU A 431 -9.34 19.87 9.91
N LEU A 432 -8.93 18.65 10.28
CA LEU A 432 -7.74 18.41 11.09
C LEU A 432 -6.48 18.97 10.43
N PHE A 433 -6.36 18.79 9.11
CA PHE A 433 -5.24 19.31 8.36
C PHE A 433 -5.22 20.85 8.34
N LEU A 434 -6.37 21.49 8.12
CA LEU A 434 -6.50 22.95 8.09
C LEU A 434 -6.21 23.57 9.46
N GLU A 435 -6.63 22.97 10.56
CA GLU A 435 -6.27 23.40 11.92
C GLU A 435 -4.75 23.41 12.13
N LEU A 436 -4.06 22.34 11.70
CA LEU A 436 -2.60 22.27 11.77
C LEU A 436 -1.95 23.31 10.86
N ALA A 437 -2.39 23.42 9.61
CA ALA A 437 -1.84 24.38 8.67
C ALA A 437 -1.99 25.83 9.19
N GLN A 438 -3.14 26.18 9.75
CA GLN A 438 -3.38 27.47 10.39
C GLN A 438 -2.42 27.72 11.55
N LYS A 439 -2.18 26.72 12.40
CA LYS A 439 -1.22 26.79 13.51
C LYS A 439 0.20 27.12 13.02
N TYR A 440 0.65 26.49 11.94
CA TYR A 440 2.01 26.68 11.41
C TYR A 440 2.18 27.96 10.60
N LEU A 441 1.12 28.42 9.93
CA LEU A 441 1.12 29.65 9.14
C LEU A 441 0.70 30.89 9.92
N ASP A 442 0.08 30.74 11.11
CA ASP A 442 -0.59 31.80 11.84
C ASP A 442 -1.58 32.57 10.93
N LYS A 443 -2.28 31.82 10.07
CA LYS A 443 -3.22 32.33 9.07
C LYS A 443 -4.18 31.23 8.65
N ASP A 444 -5.46 31.56 8.58
CA ASP A 444 -6.47 30.69 7.97
C ASP A 444 -6.25 30.58 6.46
N ILE A 445 -6.15 29.36 5.97
CA ILE A 445 -6.01 29.03 4.54
C ILE A 445 -7.22 28.30 3.98
N SER A 446 -8.34 28.24 4.71
CA SER A 446 -9.53 27.49 4.28
C SER A 446 -10.05 27.93 2.92
N TYR A 447 -10.05 29.24 2.64
CA TYR A 447 -10.44 29.74 1.31
C TYR A 447 -9.45 29.33 0.23
N PHE A 448 -8.14 29.39 0.51
CA PHE A 448 -7.10 28.95 -0.43
C PHE A 448 -7.22 27.45 -0.73
N PHE A 449 -7.43 26.63 0.29
CA PHE A 449 -7.67 25.22 0.18
C PHE A 449 -8.93 24.90 -0.64
N GLN A 450 -10.05 25.56 -0.33
CA GLN A 450 -11.30 25.42 -1.08
C GLN A 450 -11.08 25.73 -2.58
N LYS A 451 -10.36 26.80 -2.87
CA LYS A 451 -10.12 27.26 -4.21
C LYS A 451 -9.20 26.29 -5.00
N HIS A 452 -8.06 25.91 -4.43
CA HIS A 452 -7.01 25.22 -5.17
C HIS A 452 -7.08 23.69 -5.07
N ILE A 453 -7.54 23.17 -3.93
CA ILE A 453 -7.69 21.71 -3.75
C ILE A 453 -9.09 21.24 -4.12
N LEU A 454 -10.12 21.82 -3.52
CA LEU A 454 -11.48 21.31 -3.70
C LEU A 454 -12.10 21.75 -5.03
N SER A 455 -11.94 23.02 -5.44
CA SER A 455 -12.46 23.51 -6.72
C SER A 455 -11.55 23.25 -7.91
N GLY A 456 -10.24 23.04 -7.67
CA GLY A 456 -9.28 22.64 -8.69
C GLY A 456 -8.69 23.80 -9.49
N GLU A 457 -8.72 25.05 -8.99
CA GLU A 457 -8.04 26.15 -9.63
C GLU A 457 -6.52 26.09 -9.44
N ASP A 458 -5.75 26.41 -10.47
CA ASP A 458 -4.28 26.41 -10.39
C ASP A 458 -3.79 27.45 -9.38
N ILE A 459 -2.73 27.11 -8.63
CA ILE A 459 -2.02 28.05 -7.75
C ILE A 459 -1.19 28.98 -8.62
N ASP A 460 -1.28 30.28 -8.40
CA ASP A 460 -0.47 31.28 -9.10
C ASP A 460 0.98 31.29 -8.58
N LEU A 461 1.77 30.32 -9.04
CA LEU A 461 3.17 30.17 -8.60
C LEU A 461 4.06 31.39 -8.91
N ILE A 462 3.67 32.26 -9.83
CA ILE A 462 4.46 33.45 -10.21
C ILE A 462 4.36 34.54 -9.16
N ASN A 463 3.15 34.75 -8.60
CA ASN A 463 2.89 35.86 -7.69
C ASN A 463 2.97 35.45 -6.20
N GLU A 464 3.19 34.16 -5.92
CA GLU A 464 3.41 33.70 -4.55
C GLU A 464 4.79 34.11 -4.00
N LYS A 465 4.89 34.18 -2.68
CA LYS A 465 6.18 34.42 -1.99
C LYS A 465 6.90 33.10 -1.78
N TRP A 466 8.16 33.06 -2.14
CA TRP A 466 9.02 31.89 -2.02
C TRP A 466 10.17 32.14 -1.05
N ILE A 467 10.78 31.08 -0.55
CA ILE A 467 12.03 31.19 0.22
C ILE A 467 13.13 31.82 -0.65
N LYS A 468 14.12 32.42 0.00
CA LYS A 468 15.26 33.04 -0.71
C LYS A 468 15.95 32.02 -1.60
N GLY A 469 16.19 32.40 -2.84
CA GLY A 469 16.80 31.53 -3.85
C GLY A 469 15.80 30.69 -4.66
N PHE A 470 14.49 30.76 -4.35
CA PHE A 470 13.45 30.19 -5.20
C PHE A 470 12.70 31.29 -5.91
N GLN A 471 12.48 31.12 -7.21
CA GLN A 471 11.63 31.97 -8.03
C GLN A 471 10.96 31.16 -9.14
N PHE A 472 9.81 31.64 -9.60
CA PHE A 472 9.14 31.04 -10.75
C PHE A 472 9.14 31.99 -11.93
N LYS A 473 9.32 31.44 -13.14
CA LYS A 473 9.18 32.17 -14.42
C LYS A 473 8.32 31.34 -15.37
N ILE A 474 7.58 32.03 -16.23
CA ILE A 474 6.84 31.35 -17.30
C ILE A 474 7.82 30.99 -18.44
N ARG A 475 7.76 29.72 -18.84
CA ARG A 475 8.40 29.19 -20.03
C ARG A 475 7.45 28.26 -20.75
N ASP A 476 7.22 28.49 -22.04
CA ASP A 476 6.27 27.71 -22.83
C ASP A 476 4.88 27.62 -22.13
N GLU A 477 4.38 28.76 -21.64
CA GLU A 477 3.10 28.91 -20.91
C GLU A 477 3.00 28.15 -19.60
N ILE A 478 4.09 27.56 -19.10
CA ILE A 478 4.14 26.77 -17.88
C ILE A 478 5.05 27.46 -16.85
N PRO A 479 4.62 27.58 -15.58
CA PRO A 479 5.52 28.02 -14.51
C PRO A 479 6.69 27.05 -14.37
N GLN A 480 7.90 27.58 -14.22
CA GLN A 480 9.11 26.81 -13.97
C GLN A 480 9.84 27.38 -12.76
N LEU A 481 10.13 26.52 -11.80
CA LEU A 481 11.00 26.82 -10.68
C LEU A 481 12.43 27.06 -11.17
N GLN A 482 13.03 28.12 -10.65
CA GLN A 482 14.47 28.38 -10.70
C GLN A 482 14.97 28.39 -9.26
N ALA A 483 15.86 27.47 -8.93
CA ALA A 483 16.36 27.29 -7.58
C ALA A 483 17.88 27.54 -7.53
N GLU A 484 18.32 28.51 -6.74
CA GLU A 484 19.73 28.74 -6.47
C GLU A 484 20.28 27.66 -5.53
N GLN A 485 21.48 27.14 -5.80
CA GLN A 485 22.14 26.13 -4.96
C GLN A 485 22.21 26.52 -3.48
N SER A 486 22.31 27.81 -3.18
CA SER A 486 22.30 28.35 -1.80
C SER A 486 21.03 28.08 -1.02
N ALA A 487 19.90 27.82 -1.70
CA ALA A 487 18.63 27.51 -1.06
C ALA A 487 18.52 26.07 -0.56
N GLU A 488 19.33 25.14 -1.08
CA GLU A 488 19.27 23.71 -0.73
C GLU A 488 19.31 23.49 0.78
N SER A 489 20.31 24.06 1.45
CA SER A 489 20.51 23.87 2.87
C SER A 489 19.33 24.38 3.70
N GLN A 490 18.68 25.45 3.28
CA GLN A 490 17.51 26.04 3.95
C GLN A 490 16.25 25.19 3.72
N TYR A 491 16.14 24.55 2.56
CA TYR A 491 14.98 23.78 2.16
C TYR A 491 14.97 22.36 2.78
N ILE A 492 16.15 21.73 2.97
CA ILE A 492 16.23 20.33 3.44
C ILE A 492 16.77 20.17 4.87
N LEU A 493 17.12 21.26 5.56
CA LEU A 493 17.90 21.28 6.80
C LEU A 493 17.22 20.64 8.03
N ARG A 494 16.15 19.84 7.85
CA ARG A 494 15.50 19.19 8.99
C ARG A 494 15.08 17.77 8.73
#